data_4f0ba1c7b4b025ed726bc589d8e7f3bc
#
_entry.id   4f0ba1c7b4b025ed726bc589d8e7f3bc
#
_cell.length_a   1.000
_cell.length_b   1.000
_cell.length_c   1.000
_cell.angle_alpha   90.00
_cell.angle_beta   90.00
_cell.angle_gamma   90.00
#
_symmetry.space_group_name_H-M   'P 1'
#
loop_
_entity.id
_entity.type
_entity.pdbx_description
1 polymer ?
#
loop_
_entity_poly.entity_id
_entity_poly.type
_entity_poly.pdbx_seq_one_letter_code
_entity_poly.pdbx_strand_id
1 'polypeptide(L)'
;MQDKVREAVTKHSGRRGVDVLRDPAANHGTAFTDAERDALGLHGLLPPHVATMEAQVGRVLENFRRKATTLEKYIDLSGLHDRNETLFFRVLMDYPDEMTPIVYTPTVGLACQQFGHIFQRPRGLFVSAKDRGRVAQVLANWPRRDVK
;
A
#
# COMPACT_ATOMS: atom_id res chain seq x y z
N MET A 1 -2.08 7.07 29.03
CA MET A 1 -1.00 7.24 28.03
C MET A 1 -0.35 5.90 27.66
N GLN A 2 0.00 5.07 28.64
CA GLN A 2 0.59 3.71 28.39
C GLN A 2 -0.34 2.76 27.61
N ASP A 3 -1.64 2.80 27.84
CA ASP A 3 -2.60 1.91 27.13
C ASP A 3 -2.69 2.21 25.64
N LYS A 4 -2.70 3.49 25.24
CA LYS A 4 -2.67 3.87 23.80
C LYS A 4 -1.36 3.48 23.12
N VAL A 5 -0.24 3.58 23.82
CA VAL A 5 1.07 3.12 23.33
C VAL A 5 1.06 1.61 23.11
N ARG A 6 0.52 0.86 24.08
CA ARG A 6 0.42 -0.59 24.02
C ARG A 6 -0.53 -1.06 22.91
N GLU A 7 -1.63 -0.36 22.73
CA GLU A 7 -2.60 -0.61 21.66
C GLU A 7 -1.97 -0.35 20.27
N ALA A 8 -1.26 0.79 20.09
CA ALA A 8 -0.56 1.09 18.85
C ALA A 8 0.49 0.01 18.51
N VAL A 9 1.33 -0.39 19.47
CA VAL A 9 2.35 -1.42 19.26
C VAL A 9 1.71 -2.79 18.95
N THR A 10 0.61 -3.14 19.62
CA THR A 10 -0.12 -4.39 19.36
C THR A 10 -0.75 -4.38 17.97
N LYS A 11 -1.37 -3.27 17.56
CA LYS A 11 -1.96 -3.09 16.22
C LYS A 11 -0.94 -3.27 15.10
N HIS A 12 0.32 -2.91 15.34
CA HIS A 12 1.40 -3.05 14.37
C HIS A 12 2.25 -4.33 14.57
N SER A 13 1.71 -5.34 15.26
CA SER A 13 2.36 -6.65 15.44
C SER A 13 3.77 -6.57 16.02
N GLY A 14 4.01 -5.62 16.93
CA GLY A 14 5.31 -5.39 17.57
C GLY A 14 6.37 -4.69 16.70
N ARG A 15 6.03 -4.31 15.46
CA ARG A 15 6.96 -3.57 14.58
C ARG A 15 7.17 -2.15 15.07
N ARG A 16 8.36 -1.61 14.80
CA ARG A 16 8.76 -0.24 15.17
C ARG A 16 9.64 0.38 14.09
N GLY A 17 9.73 1.70 14.13
CA GLY A 17 10.62 2.45 13.26
C GLY A 17 10.34 2.21 11.78
N VAL A 18 11.38 2.03 11.00
CA VAL A 18 11.29 1.87 9.54
C VAL A 18 10.47 0.65 9.11
N ASP A 19 10.37 -0.38 9.94
CA ASP A 19 9.62 -1.60 9.60
C ASP A 19 8.10 -1.35 9.58
N VAL A 20 7.59 -0.40 10.38
CA VAL A 20 6.21 0.08 10.29
C VAL A 20 5.98 0.79 8.97
N LEU A 21 6.90 1.64 8.55
CA LEU A 21 6.79 2.41 7.30
C LEU A 21 6.97 1.55 6.04
N ARG A 22 7.63 0.40 6.16
CA ARG A 22 7.80 -0.57 5.07
C ARG A 22 6.64 -1.55 4.93
N ASP A 23 5.77 -1.65 5.92
CA ASP A 23 4.57 -2.48 5.85
C ASP A 23 3.40 -1.65 5.30
N PRO A 24 2.92 -1.91 4.08
CA PRO A 24 1.82 -1.15 3.47
C PRO A 24 0.54 -1.14 4.31
N ALA A 25 0.24 -2.23 5.02
CA ALA A 25 -0.95 -2.35 5.85
C ALA A 25 -0.84 -1.58 7.18
N ALA A 26 0.39 -1.33 7.64
CA ALA A 26 0.68 -0.62 8.88
C ALA A 26 1.01 0.86 8.66
N ASN A 27 1.45 1.22 7.45
CA ASN A 27 1.92 2.56 7.14
C ASN A 27 0.75 3.54 6.93
N HIS A 28 0.68 4.55 7.79
CA HIS A 28 -0.26 5.68 7.66
C HIS A 28 0.39 6.95 7.08
N GLY A 29 1.65 6.87 6.62
CA GLY A 29 2.41 7.99 6.07
C GLY A 29 2.54 9.13 7.08
N THR A 30 2.27 10.36 6.65
CA THR A 30 2.35 11.54 7.50
C THR A 30 1.17 11.72 8.46
N ALA A 31 0.17 10.82 8.44
CA ALA A 31 -0.98 10.88 9.34
C ALA A 31 -0.74 10.22 10.71
N PHE A 32 0.39 9.56 10.93
CA PHE A 32 0.74 9.13 12.28
C PHE A 32 0.74 10.34 13.22
N THR A 33 -0.06 10.25 14.27
CA THR A 33 -0.13 11.25 15.34
C THR A 33 1.19 11.30 16.13
N ASP A 34 1.47 12.39 16.85
CA ASP A 34 2.68 12.48 17.67
C ASP A 34 2.78 11.36 18.69
N ALA A 35 1.66 10.95 19.30
CA ALA A 35 1.62 9.84 20.25
C ALA A 35 1.96 8.48 19.59
N GLU A 36 1.53 8.26 18.35
CA GLU A 36 1.91 7.06 17.58
C GLU A 36 3.37 7.12 17.16
N ARG A 37 3.88 8.31 16.79
CA ARG A 37 5.29 8.51 16.44
C ARG A 37 6.21 8.20 17.63
N ASP A 38 5.84 8.65 18.84
CA ASP A 38 6.54 8.31 20.08
C ASP A 38 6.52 6.81 20.33
N ALA A 39 5.32 6.20 20.27
CA ALA A 39 5.12 4.79 20.57
C ALA A 39 5.88 3.86 19.61
N LEU A 40 5.88 4.21 18.32
CA LEU A 40 6.42 3.39 17.24
C LEU A 40 7.85 3.78 16.84
N GLY A 41 8.44 4.82 17.43
CA GLY A 41 9.79 5.28 17.12
C GLY A 41 9.91 5.86 15.72
N LEU A 42 8.96 6.73 15.31
CA LEU A 42 8.90 7.31 13.97
C LEU A 42 9.46 8.72 13.86
N HIS A 43 9.85 9.34 15.00
CA HIS A 43 10.48 10.67 14.96
C HIS A 43 11.79 10.64 14.16
N GLY A 44 11.96 11.64 13.31
CA GLY A 44 13.10 11.72 12.39
C GLY A 44 12.97 10.86 11.12
N LEU A 45 12.04 9.91 11.10
CA LEU A 45 11.74 9.08 9.91
C LEU A 45 10.62 9.68 9.06
N LEU A 46 9.81 10.55 9.63
CA LEU A 46 8.72 11.26 8.96
C LEU A 46 8.93 12.77 9.07
N PRO A 47 8.43 13.56 8.10
CA PRO A 47 8.37 15.02 8.25
C PRO A 47 7.65 15.40 9.54
N PRO A 48 8.06 16.47 10.23
CA PRO A 48 7.53 16.82 11.56
C PRO A 48 6.03 17.16 11.55
N HIS A 49 5.53 17.69 10.43
CA HIS A 49 4.12 18.02 10.31
C HIS A 49 3.25 16.77 10.24
N VAL A 50 2.24 16.68 11.11
CA VAL A 50 1.21 15.65 11.07
C VAL A 50 0.13 16.09 10.07
N ALA A 51 0.02 15.39 8.95
CA ALA A 51 -1.02 15.65 7.96
C ALA A 51 -2.26 14.79 8.24
N THR A 52 -3.45 15.35 8.01
CA THR A 52 -4.69 14.56 8.09
C THR A 52 -4.80 13.57 6.93
N MET A 53 -5.68 12.58 7.08
CA MET A 53 -5.96 11.63 5.99
C MET A 53 -6.51 12.36 4.76
N GLU A 54 -7.38 13.34 4.96
CA GLU A 54 -7.98 14.18 3.92
C GLU A 54 -6.91 14.96 3.14
N ALA A 55 -5.93 15.53 3.84
CA ALA A 55 -4.80 16.22 3.20
C ALA A 55 -3.94 15.25 2.36
N GLN A 56 -3.76 14.02 2.84
CA GLN A 56 -3.06 12.99 2.06
C GLN A 56 -3.86 12.57 0.82
N VAL A 57 -5.18 12.36 0.94
CA VAL A 57 -6.08 12.07 -0.18
C VAL A 57 -6.01 13.20 -1.22
N GLY A 58 -6.10 14.45 -0.79
CA GLY A 58 -5.99 15.61 -1.69
C GLY A 58 -4.69 15.61 -2.50
N ARG A 59 -3.55 15.33 -1.86
CA ARG A 59 -2.25 15.23 -2.55
C ARG A 59 -2.19 14.07 -3.56
N VAL A 60 -2.77 12.92 -3.20
CA VAL A 60 -2.84 11.77 -4.12
C VAL A 60 -3.65 12.15 -5.36
N LEU A 61 -4.83 12.74 -5.17
CA LEU A 61 -5.70 13.16 -6.29
C LEU A 61 -5.03 14.19 -7.19
N GLU A 62 -4.38 15.19 -6.61
CA GLU A 62 -3.66 16.21 -7.37
C GLU A 62 -2.57 15.56 -8.25
N ASN A 63 -1.75 14.69 -7.69
CA ASN A 63 -0.72 13.98 -8.44
C ASN A 63 -1.30 13.02 -9.49
N PHE A 64 -2.34 12.29 -9.14
CA PHE A 64 -3.05 11.37 -10.04
C PHE A 64 -3.65 12.12 -11.25
N ARG A 65 -4.29 13.25 -11.03
CA ARG A 65 -4.93 14.04 -12.10
C ARG A 65 -3.92 14.71 -13.04
N ARG A 66 -2.69 14.92 -12.60
CA ARG A 66 -1.59 15.41 -13.44
C ARG A 66 -1.01 14.37 -14.39
N LYS A 67 -1.29 13.07 -14.18
CA LYS A 67 -0.79 12.00 -15.07
C LYS A 67 -1.48 12.09 -16.43
N ALA A 68 -0.67 11.97 -17.49
CA ALA A 68 -1.15 12.13 -18.86
C ALA A 68 -1.97 10.93 -19.35
N THR A 69 -1.60 9.71 -18.95
CA THR A 69 -2.22 8.49 -19.45
C THR A 69 -2.86 7.67 -18.33
N THR A 70 -3.84 6.83 -18.69
CA THR A 70 -4.49 5.91 -17.74
C THR A 70 -3.52 4.88 -17.19
N LEU A 71 -2.52 4.47 -17.97
CA LEU A 71 -1.49 3.55 -17.52
C LEU A 71 -0.58 4.19 -16.47
N GLU A 72 -0.17 5.45 -16.65
CA GLU A 72 0.58 6.18 -15.61
C GLU A 72 -0.22 6.33 -14.32
N LYS A 73 -1.54 6.60 -14.43
CA LYS A 73 -2.45 6.62 -13.29
C LYS A 73 -2.52 5.27 -12.57
N TYR A 74 -2.59 4.17 -13.34
CA TYR A 74 -2.56 2.81 -12.80
C TYR A 74 -1.25 2.52 -12.05
N ILE A 75 -0.10 2.87 -12.65
CA ILE A 75 1.23 2.69 -12.04
C ILE A 75 1.33 3.47 -10.73
N ASP A 76 0.86 4.71 -10.70
CA ASP A 76 0.88 5.58 -9.52
C ASP A 76 0.01 5.00 -8.38
N LEU A 77 -1.22 4.55 -8.69
CA LEU A 77 -2.09 3.88 -7.73
C LEU A 77 -1.54 2.55 -7.23
N SER A 78 -0.92 1.75 -8.12
CA SER A 78 -0.24 0.52 -7.73
C SER A 78 0.91 0.79 -6.77
N GLY A 79 1.74 1.80 -7.04
CA GLY A 79 2.79 2.24 -6.14
C GLY A 79 2.25 2.80 -4.81
N LEU A 80 1.09 3.46 -4.80
CA LEU A 80 0.42 3.88 -3.57
C LEU A 80 -0.01 2.66 -2.75
N HIS A 81 -0.66 1.69 -3.38
CA HIS A 81 -1.09 0.45 -2.73
C HIS A 81 0.10 -0.31 -2.12
N ASP A 82 1.25 -0.33 -2.80
CA ASP A 82 2.48 -1.00 -2.33
C ASP A 82 3.13 -0.34 -1.11
N ARG A 83 2.84 0.93 -0.84
CA ARG A 83 3.44 1.68 0.27
C ARG A 83 2.45 2.07 1.37
N ASN A 84 1.15 2.21 1.07
CA ASN A 84 0.13 2.62 2.04
C ASN A 84 -1.25 2.14 1.60
N GLU A 85 -1.63 0.93 2.04
CA GLU A 85 -2.93 0.32 1.70
C GLU A 85 -4.10 1.13 2.24
N THR A 86 -3.99 1.68 3.43
CA THR A 86 -5.06 2.48 4.05
C THR A 86 -5.40 3.69 3.20
N LEU A 87 -4.40 4.43 2.76
CA LEU A 87 -4.60 5.60 1.90
C LEU A 87 -5.10 5.21 0.51
N PHE A 88 -4.60 4.11 -0.06
CA PHE A 88 -5.06 3.59 -1.34
C PHE A 88 -6.56 3.27 -1.31
N PHE A 89 -7.01 2.47 -0.34
CA PHE A 89 -8.43 2.13 -0.22
C PHE A 89 -9.30 3.34 0.12
N ARG A 90 -8.79 4.28 0.90
CA ARG A 90 -9.49 5.52 1.18
C ARG A 90 -9.76 6.33 -0.09
N VAL A 91 -8.77 6.48 -0.96
CA VAL A 91 -8.91 7.16 -2.26
C VAL A 91 -9.93 6.42 -3.14
N LEU A 92 -9.90 5.09 -3.19
CA LEU A 92 -10.87 4.32 -3.97
C LEU A 92 -12.31 4.49 -3.46
N MET A 93 -12.51 4.50 -2.14
CA MET A 93 -13.83 4.65 -1.52
C MET A 93 -14.41 6.06 -1.69
N ASP A 94 -13.55 7.08 -1.59
CA ASP A 94 -14.00 8.47 -1.70
C ASP A 94 -14.26 8.90 -3.17
N TYR A 95 -13.59 8.25 -4.14
CA TYR A 95 -13.65 8.62 -5.57
C TYR A 95 -13.83 7.39 -6.49
N PRO A 96 -14.86 6.56 -6.26
CA PRO A 96 -15.02 5.29 -6.99
C PRO A 96 -15.17 5.46 -8.50
N ASP A 97 -15.89 6.48 -8.93
CA ASP A 97 -16.14 6.73 -10.36
C ASP A 97 -14.85 7.08 -11.13
N GLU A 98 -13.91 7.79 -10.47
CA GLU A 98 -12.64 8.18 -11.08
C GLU A 98 -11.60 7.05 -11.00
N MET A 99 -11.62 6.27 -9.91
CA MET A 99 -10.60 5.25 -9.63
C MET A 99 -10.90 3.91 -10.29
N THR A 100 -12.17 3.49 -10.33
CA THR A 100 -12.57 2.16 -10.85
C THR A 100 -12.09 1.93 -12.29
N PRO A 101 -12.24 2.86 -13.26
CA PRO A 101 -11.76 2.65 -14.62
C PRO A 101 -10.24 2.52 -14.73
N ILE A 102 -9.50 2.94 -13.70
CA ILE A 102 -8.05 2.87 -13.66
C ILE A 102 -7.58 1.55 -13.03
N VAL A 103 -8.12 1.17 -11.88
CA VAL A 103 -7.71 -0.06 -11.17
C VAL A 103 -8.38 -1.32 -11.73
N TYR A 104 -9.41 -1.14 -12.55
CA TYR A 104 -10.15 -2.21 -13.22
C TYR A 104 -10.24 -1.94 -14.73
N THR A 105 -11.25 -2.52 -15.39
CA THR A 105 -11.47 -2.35 -16.85
C THR A 105 -11.83 -0.90 -17.18
N PRO A 106 -11.23 -0.27 -18.21
CA PRO A 106 -10.36 -0.88 -19.23
C PRO A 106 -8.86 -0.89 -18.93
N THR A 107 -8.38 -0.05 -18.02
CA THR A 107 -6.93 0.21 -17.83
C THR A 107 -6.16 -1.02 -17.36
N VAL A 108 -6.76 -1.87 -16.50
CA VAL A 108 -6.11 -3.11 -16.04
C VAL A 108 -5.78 -4.06 -17.21
N GLY A 109 -6.60 -4.08 -18.28
CA GLY A 109 -6.29 -4.84 -19.48
C GLY A 109 -5.00 -4.39 -20.16
N LEU A 110 -4.81 -3.07 -20.29
CA LEU A 110 -3.58 -2.49 -20.81
C LEU A 110 -2.39 -2.78 -19.88
N ALA A 111 -2.59 -2.69 -18.57
CA ALA A 111 -1.57 -3.02 -17.57
C ALA A 111 -1.13 -4.48 -17.67
N CYS A 112 -2.06 -5.42 -17.90
CA CYS A 112 -1.73 -6.84 -18.15
C CYS A 112 -0.89 -7.03 -19.41
N GLN A 113 -1.21 -6.33 -20.50
CA GLN A 113 -0.43 -6.40 -21.74
C GLN A 113 1.00 -5.87 -21.57
N GLN A 114 1.18 -4.90 -20.71
CA GLN A 114 2.47 -4.26 -20.43
C GLN A 114 3.11 -4.71 -19.12
N PHE A 115 2.64 -5.81 -18.55
CA PHE A 115 3.04 -6.26 -17.21
C PHE A 115 4.56 -6.32 -17.02
N GLY A 116 5.31 -6.85 -17.99
CA GLY A 116 6.77 -6.95 -17.91
C GLY A 116 7.50 -5.60 -17.85
N HIS A 117 6.87 -4.51 -18.35
CA HIS A 117 7.44 -3.15 -18.31
C HIS A 117 7.09 -2.40 -17.03
N ILE A 118 5.92 -2.70 -16.43
CA ILE A 118 5.40 -1.94 -15.29
C ILE A 118 5.52 -2.69 -13.96
N PHE A 119 6.04 -3.93 -13.97
CA PHE A 119 6.22 -4.73 -12.76
C PHE A 119 7.14 -4.02 -11.76
N GLN A 120 6.63 -3.77 -10.57
CA GLN A 120 7.37 -3.13 -9.48
C GLN A 120 7.58 -4.08 -8.30
N ARG A 121 6.53 -4.79 -7.90
CA ARG A 121 6.52 -5.61 -6.71
C ARG A 121 5.55 -6.78 -6.85
N PRO A 122 5.89 -7.98 -6.33
CA PRO A 122 4.95 -9.09 -6.32
C PRO A 122 3.80 -8.82 -5.34
N ARG A 123 2.57 -9.03 -5.84
CA ARG A 123 1.33 -8.90 -5.05
C ARG A 123 0.58 -10.23 -4.92
N GLY A 124 1.19 -11.28 -5.38
CA GLY A 124 0.67 -12.63 -5.35
C GLY A 124 1.74 -13.63 -5.74
N LEU A 125 1.38 -14.90 -5.74
CA LEU A 125 2.24 -15.97 -6.19
C LEU A 125 2.09 -16.20 -7.69
N PHE A 126 3.21 -16.34 -8.37
CA PHE A 126 3.28 -16.75 -9.76
C PHE A 126 3.57 -18.25 -9.80
N VAL A 127 2.61 -19.03 -10.29
CA VAL A 127 2.77 -20.48 -10.48
C VAL A 127 2.75 -20.78 -11.97
N SER A 128 3.75 -21.46 -12.46
CA SER A 128 3.93 -21.76 -13.87
C SER A 128 4.06 -23.27 -14.13
N ALA A 129 4.01 -23.67 -15.39
CA ALA A 129 4.27 -25.06 -15.79
C ALA A 129 5.67 -25.56 -15.35
N LYS A 130 6.64 -24.66 -15.16
CA LYS A 130 7.97 -24.98 -14.66
C LYS A 130 7.97 -25.43 -13.19
N ASP A 131 6.87 -25.17 -12.47
CA ASP A 131 6.72 -25.51 -11.04
C ASP A 131 6.01 -26.86 -10.83
N ARG A 132 5.85 -27.65 -11.92
CA ARG A 132 5.28 -29.00 -11.84
C ARG A 132 6.04 -29.84 -10.81
N GLY A 133 5.31 -30.45 -9.88
CA GLY A 133 5.88 -31.27 -8.79
C GLY A 133 6.37 -30.49 -7.57
N ARG A 134 6.45 -29.16 -7.60
CA ARG A 134 6.89 -28.33 -6.46
C ARG A 134 5.92 -27.21 -6.08
N VAL A 135 4.67 -27.26 -6.53
CA VAL A 135 3.66 -26.24 -6.24
C VAL A 135 3.49 -25.99 -4.73
N ALA A 136 3.52 -27.05 -3.90
CA ALA A 136 3.45 -26.92 -2.47
C ALA A 136 4.61 -26.09 -1.88
N GLN A 137 5.82 -26.20 -2.45
CA GLN A 137 6.97 -25.40 -2.05
C GLN A 137 6.79 -23.93 -2.44
N VAL A 138 6.24 -23.67 -3.64
CA VAL A 138 5.92 -22.30 -4.09
C VAL A 138 4.89 -21.66 -3.17
N LEU A 139 3.82 -22.38 -2.81
CA LEU A 139 2.81 -21.90 -1.86
C LEU A 139 3.39 -21.60 -0.48
N ALA A 140 4.33 -22.42 -0.01
CA ALA A 140 5.00 -22.21 1.28
C ALA A 140 5.85 -20.93 1.35
N ASN A 141 6.23 -20.34 0.21
CA ASN A 141 6.94 -19.06 0.14
C ASN A 141 6.04 -17.86 0.48
N TRP A 142 4.71 -18.03 0.51
CA TRP A 142 3.81 -16.94 0.84
C TRP A 142 3.87 -16.63 2.35
N PRO A 143 4.18 -15.38 2.74
CA PRO A 143 4.47 -15.06 4.13
C PRO A 143 3.23 -15.02 5.04
N ARG A 144 2.04 -14.87 4.46
CA ARG A 144 0.78 -14.81 5.21
C ARG A 144 0.14 -16.19 5.26
N ARG A 145 -0.14 -16.70 6.46
CA ARG A 145 -0.84 -17.97 6.64
C ARG A 145 -2.36 -17.83 6.66
N ASP A 146 -2.86 -16.65 7.01
CA ASP A 146 -4.29 -16.34 7.05
C ASP A 146 -4.71 -15.68 5.74
N VAL A 147 -4.94 -16.49 4.73
CA VAL A 147 -5.57 -16.04 3.47
C VAL A 147 -7.05 -16.39 3.57
N LYS A 148 -7.90 -15.34 3.57
CA LYS A 148 -9.35 -15.51 3.49
C LYS A 148 -9.80 -15.50 2.05
#